data_3f3683a1cacaa0c7f29ece3398f4e5fd
#
_entry.id   3f3683a1cacaa0c7f29ece3398f4e5fd
#
_cell.length_a   1.000
_cell.length_b   1.000
_cell.length_c   1.000
_cell.angle_alpha   90.00
_cell.angle_beta   90.00
_cell.angle_gamma   90.00
#
_symmetry.space_group_name_H-M   'P 1'
#
loop_
_entity.id
_entity.type
_entity.pdbx_description
1 polymer ?
#
loop_
_entity_poly.entity_id
_entity_poly.type
_entity_poly.pdbx_seq_one_letter_code
_entity_poly.pdbx_strand_id
1 'polypeptide(L)'
;MPPVHKQKAFLPLTSRRRGTRQGARGKEMLPQYEFQMTLIAPYKGLDARIFRQVAKDLRCRIKFMDLAFDEAIEAAKRLSPDTCDVVLSRGVTVDVVKQNSSIPVVPIDFSAWDLLQALQPYAGHVRNVAFFRYSTPLPGLSSVEKALGM
;
A
#
# COMPACT_ATOMS: atom_id res chain seq x y z
N MET A 1 28.55 -15.22 -7.26
CA MET A 1 28.14 -13.86 -7.60
C MET A 1 26.65 -13.89 -7.90
N PRO A 2 25.80 -13.27 -7.10
CA PRO A 2 24.36 -13.19 -7.40
C PRO A 2 24.12 -12.11 -8.47
N PRO A 3 23.10 -12.25 -9.32
CA PRO A 3 22.80 -11.30 -10.37
C PRO A 3 22.28 -9.99 -9.80
N VAL A 4 22.84 -8.90 -10.28
CA VAL A 4 22.45 -7.53 -9.97
C VAL A 4 21.08 -7.27 -10.59
N HIS A 5 20.04 -7.15 -9.76
CA HIS A 5 18.71 -6.69 -10.20
C HIS A 5 18.82 -5.24 -10.66
N LYS A 6 18.70 -5.01 -11.96
CA LYS A 6 18.54 -3.67 -12.54
C LYS A 6 17.24 -3.07 -12.02
N GLN A 7 17.37 -2.09 -11.15
CA GLN A 7 16.26 -1.21 -10.80
C GLN A 7 15.78 -0.52 -12.09
N LYS A 8 14.54 -0.82 -12.49
CA LYS A 8 13.90 -0.07 -13.56
C LYS A 8 13.67 1.36 -13.06
N ALA A 9 14.29 2.30 -13.77
CA ALA A 9 14.15 3.73 -13.52
C ALA A 9 12.66 4.11 -13.50
N PHE A 10 12.28 4.81 -12.46
CA PHE A 10 10.95 5.41 -12.31
C PHE A 10 10.82 6.51 -13.37
N LEU A 11 10.05 6.28 -14.40
CA LEU A 11 9.71 7.30 -15.38
C LEU A 11 8.73 8.29 -14.74
N PRO A 12 8.93 9.60 -14.85
CA PRO A 12 7.99 10.58 -14.34
C PRO A 12 6.66 10.45 -15.09
N LEU A 13 5.57 10.37 -14.32
CA LEU A 13 4.21 10.38 -14.82
C LEU A 13 3.96 11.70 -15.57
N THR A 14 4.00 11.65 -16.90
CA THR A 14 3.56 12.76 -17.72
C THR A 14 2.05 12.89 -17.57
N SER A 15 1.62 14.03 -17.04
CA SER A 15 0.21 14.38 -16.88
C SER A 15 -0.50 14.37 -18.25
N ARG A 16 -1.29 13.35 -18.50
CA ARG A 16 -2.23 13.37 -19.64
C ARG A 16 -3.33 14.40 -19.35
N ARG A 17 -3.21 15.58 -19.95
CA ARG A 17 -4.31 16.55 -20.03
C ARG A 17 -5.48 15.89 -20.75
N ARG A 18 -6.52 15.51 -20.02
CA ARG A 18 -7.81 15.15 -20.61
C ARG A 18 -8.54 16.44 -20.97
N GLY A 19 -8.94 16.53 -22.23
CA GLY A 19 -9.65 17.68 -22.81
C GLY A 19 -10.95 17.97 -22.09
N THR A 20 -11.19 19.27 -21.90
CA THR A 20 -12.43 19.88 -21.43
C THR A 20 -13.58 19.57 -22.38
N ARG A 21 -14.58 18.81 -21.92
CA ARG A 21 -15.91 18.82 -22.49
C ARG A 21 -16.76 19.87 -21.77
N GLN A 22 -17.03 20.99 -22.43
CA GLN A 22 -18.06 21.96 -22.06
C GLN A 22 -19.44 21.35 -22.33
N GLY A 23 -20.33 21.47 -21.39
CA GLY A 23 -21.76 21.33 -21.64
C GLY A 23 -22.58 20.87 -20.41
N ALA A 24 -23.40 21.80 -19.92
CA ALA A 24 -24.67 21.64 -19.19
C ALA A 24 -24.72 21.65 -17.66
N ARG A 25 -25.23 22.79 -17.16
CA ARG A 25 -26.14 23.00 -16.01
C ARG A 25 -25.85 22.27 -14.69
N GLY A 26 -25.47 23.11 -13.68
CA GLY A 26 -25.97 23.02 -12.29
C GLY A 26 -25.96 21.67 -11.61
N LYS A 27 -24.81 20.93 -11.64
CA LYS A 27 -24.47 19.89 -10.66
C LYS A 27 -23.32 20.44 -9.84
N GLU A 28 -23.48 20.42 -8.51
CA GLU A 28 -22.35 20.56 -7.59
C GLU A 28 -21.17 19.80 -8.20
N MET A 29 -20.12 20.52 -8.60
CA MET A 29 -18.91 19.89 -9.11
C MET A 29 -18.30 19.09 -7.96
N LEU A 30 -18.52 17.79 -7.98
CA LEU A 30 -17.77 16.87 -7.13
C LEU A 30 -16.28 17.19 -7.32
N PRO A 31 -15.50 17.27 -6.26
CA PRO A 31 -14.08 17.59 -6.34
C PRO A 31 -13.46 16.66 -7.39
N GLN A 32 -12.84 17.25 -8.41
CA GLN A 32 -12.20 16.50 -9.48
C GLN A 32 -10.94 15.88 -8.89
N TYR A 33 -11.03 14.59 -8.50
CA TYR A 33 -9.88 13.85 -8.01
C TYR A 33 -8.92 13.62 -9.19
N GLU A 34 -7.71 14.12 -9.04
CA GLU A 34 -6.66 13.98 -10.05
C GLU A 34 -6.09 12.57 -10.12
N PHE A 35 -6.29 11.78 -9.06
CA PHE A 35 -5.58 10.52 -8.88
C PHE A 35 -6.45 9.48 -8.15
N GLN A 36 -6.43 8.23 -8.64
CA GLN A 36 -7.20 7.12 -8.07
C GLN A 36 -6.27 6.03 -7.56
N MET A 37 -6.34 5.76 -6.26
CA MET A 37 -5.58 4.69 -5.62
C MET A 37 -6.49 3.54 -5.20
N THR A 38 -5.98 2.31 -5.27
CA THR A 38 -6.62 1.15 -4.67
C THR A 38 -5.69 0.54 -3.64
N LEU A 39 -6.12 0.42 -2.39
CA LEU A 39 -5.41 -0.34 -1.36
C LEU A 39 -5.96 -1.76 -1.32
N ILE A 40 -5.10 -2.73 -1.58
CA ILE A 40 -5.39 -4.17 -1.48
C ILE A 40 -4.53 -4.73 -0.35
N ALA A 41 -5.15 -5.08 0.76
CA ALA A 41 -4.46 -5.69 1.89
C ALA A 41 -5.47 -6.37 2.83
N PRO A 42 -5.11 -7.48 3.50
CA PRO A 42 -5.97 -8.15 4.48
C PRO A 42 -5.96 -7.37 5.80
N TYR A 43 -6.70 -6.29 5.87
CA TYR A 43 -6.73 -5.42 7.04
C TYR A 43 -8.13 -5.31 7.62
N LYS A 44 -8.42 -6.13 8.62
CA LYS A 44 -9.56 -5.90 9.51
C LYS A 44 -9.18 -4.75 10.46
N GLY A 45 -9.84 -3.61 10.31
CA GLY A 45 -9.71 -2.51 11.27
C GLY A 45 -8.80 -1.34 10.85
N LEU A 46 -8.52 -1.18 9.56
CA LEU A 46 -7.91 0.06 9.08
C LEU A 46 -8.76 1.26 9.47
N ASP A 47 -8.14 2.25 10.14
CA ASP A 47 -8.83 3.47 10.49
C ASP A 47 -9.14 4.30 9.23
N ALA A 48 -10.37 4.18 8.77
CA ALA A 48 -10.86 4.89 7.59
C ALA A 48 -10.73 6.42 7.71
N ARG A 49 -10.51 6.96 8.91
CA ARG A 49 -10.31 8.42 9.12
C ARG A 49 -8.97 8.86 8.59
N ILE A 50 -7.90 8.09 8.84
CA ILE A 50 -6.55 8.40 8.35
C ILE A 50 -6.57 8.46 6.83
N PHE A 51 -7.17 7.47 6.18
CA PHE A 51 -7.21 7.42 4.72
C PHE A 51 -8.08 8.50 4.11
N ARG A 52 -9.17 8.89 4.77
CA ARG A 52 -9.98 10.04 4.34
C ARG A 52 -9.19 11.34 4.41
N GLN A 53 -8.37 11.51 5.46
CA GLN A 53 -7.51 12.67 5.58
C GLN A 53 -6.45 12.68 4.47
N VAL A 54 -5.74 11.56 4.27
CA VAL A 54 -4.74 11.41 3.20
C VAL A 54 -5.38 11.65 1.83
N ALA A 55 -6.56 11.09 1.57
CA ALA A 55 -7.27 11.28 0.32
C ALA A 55 -7.60 12.75 0.05
N LYS A 56 -7.98 13.49 1.09
CA LYS A 56 -8.25 14.92 1.03
C LYS A 56 -6.98 15.72 0.76
N ASP A 57 -5.91 15.44 1.51
CA ASP A 57 -4.64 16.18 1.42
C ASP A 57 -3.96 15.98 0.05
N LEU A 58 -4.04 14.78 -0.49
CA LEU A 58 -3.48 14.42 -1.81
C LEU A 58 -4.46 14.63 -2.97
N ARG A 59 -5.68 15.12 -2.71
CA ARG A 59 -6.74 15.26 -3.71
C ARG A 59 -6.94 13.98 -4.53
N CYS A 60 -6.90 12.84 -3.87
CA CYS A 60 -7.04 11.54 -4.51
C CYS A 60 -8.27 10.79 -3.99
N ARG A 61 -8.72 9.81 -4.76
CA ARG A 61 -9.73 8.85 -4.32
C ARG A 61 -9.02 7.57 -3.91
N ILE A 62 -9.30 7.07 -2.70
CA ILE A 62 -8.76 5.80 -2.22
C ILE A 62 -9.89 4.78 -2.13
N LYS A 63 -9.76 3.68 -2.86
CA LYS A 63 -10.63 2.51 -2.75
C LYS A 63 -9.95 1.47 -1.88
N PHE A 64 -10.68 0.90 -0.94
CA PHE A 64 -10.21 -0.18 -0.06
C PHE A 64 -10.75 -1.52 -0.51
N MET A 65 -9.88 -2.51 -0.50
CA MET A 65 -10.21 -3.90 -0.72
C MET A 65 -9.54 -4.74 0.37
N ASP A 66 -10.33 -5.24 1.32
CA ASP A 66 -9.87 -6.17 2.37
C ASP A 66 -9.81 -7.59 1.77
N LEU A 67 -8.71 -7.87 1.07
CA LEU A 67 -8.53 -9.09 0.30
C LEU A 67 -7.13 -9.67 0.55
N ALA A 68 -7.05 -11.00 0.54
CA ALA A 68 -5.80 -11.75 0.67
C ALA A 68 -5.69 -12.80 -0.44
N PHE A 69 -4.46 -13.18 -0.79
CA PHE A 69 -4.13 -14.27 -1.70
C PHE A 69 -4.99 -14.31 -2.99
N ASP A 70 -5.79 -15.36 -3.18
CA ASP A 70 -6.55 -15.58 -4.42
C ASP A 70 -7.53 -14.46 -4.75
N GLU A 71 -8.19 -13.91 -3.74
CA GLU A 71 -9.08 -12.78 -3.91
C GLU A 71 -8.33 -11.52 -4.36
N ALA A 72 -7.12 -11.30 -3.82
CA ALA A 72 -6.24 -10.20 -4.22
C ALA A 72 -5.75 -10.38 -5.66
N ILE A 73 -5.46 -11.63 -6.10
CA ILE A 73 -5.10 -11.94 -7.48
C ILE A 73 -6.24 -11.55 -8.42
N GLU A 74 -7.44 -12.02 -8.14
CA GLU A 74 -8.60 -11.73 -8.98
C GLU A 74 -8.96 -10.24 -9.00
N ALA A 75 -8.81 -9.55 -7.88
CA ALA A 75 -8.99 -8.12 -7.83
C ALA A 75 -7.93 -7.38 -8.66
N ALA A 76 -6.66 -7.78 -8.54
CA ALA A 76 -5.54 -7.17 -9.27
C ALA A 76 -5.70 -7.28 -10.78
N LYS A 77 -6.14 -8.45 -11.28
CA LYS A 77 -6.42 -8.69 -12.72
C LYS A 77 -7.52 -7.80 -13.29
N ARG A 78 -8.49 -7.41 -12.45
CA ARG A 78 -9.64 -6.58 -12.87
C ARG A 78 -9.38 -5.09 -12.83
N LEU A 79 -8.26 -4.66 -12.25
CA LEU A 79 -7.90 -3.24 -12.24
C LEU A 79 -7.48 -2.79 -13.64
N SER A 80 -7.95 -1.60 -14.02
CA SER A 80 -7.58 -0.98 -15.28
C SER A 80 -7.05 0.44 -15.06
N PRO A 81 -6.21 0.96 -15.98
CA PRO A 81 -5.72 2.34 -15.91
C PRO A 81 -6.82 3.42 -15.93
N ASP A 82 -8.04 3.06 -16.35
CA ASP A 82 -9.17 3.99 -16.33
C ASP A 82 -9.78 4.18 -14.95
N THR A 83 -9.57 3.18 -14.04
CA THR A 83 -10.21 3.14 -12.72
C THR A 83 -9.22 3.18 -11.57
N CYS A 84 -7.92 3.01 -11.87
CA CYS A 84 -6.87 2.96 -10.85
C CYS A 84 -5.55 3.42 -11.45
N ASP A 85 -4.90 4.41 -10.83
CA ASP A 85 -3.60 4.91 -11.25
C ASP A 85 -2.47 4.18 -10.52
N VAL A 86 -2.70 3.76 -9.26
CA VAL A 86 -1.71 3.02 -8.45
C VAL A 86 -2.41 2.10 -7.45
N VAL A 87 -1.79 0.97 -7.22
CA VAL A 87 -2.18 0.04 -6.15
C VAL A 87 -1.21 0.19 -4.98
N LEU A 88 -1.77 0.33 -3.78
CA LEU A 88 -1.04 0.20 -2.53
C LEU A 88 -1.27 -1.21 -2.00
N SER A 89 -0.23 -1.86 -1.50
CA SER A 89 -0.38 -3.17 -0.87
C SER A 89 0.68 -3.40 0.20
N ARG A 90 0.49 -4.36 1.09
CA ARG A 90 1.38 -4.62 2.20
C ARG A 90 1.68 -6.11 2.37
N GLY A 91 2.90 -6.41 2.86
CA GLY A 91 3.32 -7.78 3.16
C GLY A 91 3.37 -8.66 1.91
N VAL A 92 3.06 -9.94 2.06
CA VAL A 92 3.07 -10.93 0.97
C VAL A 92 2.10 -10.61 -0.17
N THR A 93 1.01 -9.92 0.12
CA THR A 93 0.03 -9.50 -0.88
C THR A 93 0.64 -8.59 -1.94
N VAL A 94 1.71 -7.85 -1.61
CA VAL A 94 2.46 -7.02 -2.56
C VAL A 94 2.95 -7.83 -3.75
N ASP A 95 3.63 -8.95 -3.48
CA ASP A 95 4.24 -9.77 -4.54
C ASP A 95 3.17 -10.41 -5.42
N VAL A 96 2.10 -10.89 -4.80
CA VAL A 96 0.95 -11.47 -5.49
C VAL A 96 0.28 -10.44 -6.40
N VAL A 97 0.04 -9.22 -5.90
CA VAL A 97 -0.59 -8.16 -6.68
C VAL A 97 0.34 -7.67 -7.79
N LYS A 98 1.64 -7.51 -7.53
CA LYS A 98 2.64 -7.11 -8.54
C LYS A 98 2.70 -8.05 -9.73
N GLN A 99 2.57 -9.35 -9.49
CA GLN A 99 2.63 -10.36 -10.55
C GLN A 99 1.36 -10.40 -11.41
N ASN A 100 0.23 -9.92 -10.89
CA ASN A 100 -1.08 -10.05 -11.51
C ASN A 100 -1.73 -8.73 -11.92
N SER A 101 -1.11 -7.59 -11.62
CA SER A 101 -1.63 -6.27 -11.95
C SER A 101 -0.87 -5.63 -13.11
N SER A 102 -1.60 -4.99 -14.02
CA SER A 102 -1.05 -4.07 -15.02
C SER A 102 -0.80 -2.67 -14.47
N ILE A 103 -1.31 -2.38 -13.26
CA ILE A 103 -1.19 -1.09 -12.58
C ILE A 103 0.07 -1.08 -11.72
N PRO A 104 0.81 0.04 -11.63
CA PRO A 104 1.95 0.16 -10.73
C PRO A 104 1.56 -0.16 -9.28
N VAL A 105 2.37 -0.98 -8.60
CA VAL A 105 2.13 -1.39 -7.21
C VAL A 105 3.20 -0.79 -6.31
N VAL A 106 2.78 -0.03 -5.32
CA VAL A 106 3.63 0.58 -4.30
C VAL A 106 3.47 -0.21 -3.00
N PRO A 107 4.55 -0.79 -2.46
CA PRO A 107 4.52 -1.48 -1.19
C PRO A 107 4.37 -0.49 -0.03
N ILE A 108 3.61 -0.88 0.97
CA ILE A 108 3.62 -0.27 2.30
C ILE A 108 4.49 -1.16 3.17
N ASP A 109 5.71 -0.72 3.43
CA ASP A 109 6.67 -1.49 4.20
C ASP A 109 6.37 -1.49 5.70
N PHE A 110 6.81 -2.53 6.39
CA PHE A 110 6.83 -2.55 7.84
C PHE A 110 8.00 -1.70 8.34
N SER A 111 7.74 -0.86 9.33
CA SER A 111 8.74 -0.03 9.98
C SER A 111 9.18 -0.65 11.32
N ALA A 112 10.33 -0.22 11.84
CA ALA A 112 10.76 -0.55 13.21
C ALA A 112 9.73 -0.10 14.25
N TRP A 113 8.97 0.97 13.97
CA TRP A 113 7.89 1.45 14.83
C TRP A 113 6.71 0.47 14.90
N ASP A 114 6.31 -0.13 13.77
CA ASP A 114 5.27 -1.16 13.76
C ASP A 114 5.67 -2.35 14.65
N LEU A 115 6.95 -2.76 14.55
CA LEU A 115 7.49 -3.84 15.40
C LEU A 115 7.50 -3.44 16.88
N LEU A 116 7.97 -2.24 17.18
CA LEU A 116 8.03 -1.74 18.55
C LEU A 116 6.63 -1.69 19.17
N GLN A 117 5.64 -1.15 18.47
CA GLN A 117 4.26 -1.11 18.95
C GLN A 117 3.68 -2.51 19.20
N ALA A 118 3.97 -3.46 18.30
CA ALA A 118 3.49 -4.83 18.44
C ALA A 118 4.11 -5.56 19.62
N LEU A 119 5.38 -5.28 19.96
CA LEU A 119 6.15 -5.98 20.98
C LEU A 119 6.13 -5.30 22.35
N GLN A 120 5.91 -3.98 22.41
CA GLN A 120 5.91 -3.19 23.64
C GLN A 120 5.04 -3.80 24.76
N PRO A 121 3.83 -4.33 24.52
CA PRO A 121 3.00 -4.93 25.56
C PRO A 121 3.63 -6.15 26.23
N TYR A 122 4.61 -6.77 25.57
CA TYR A 122 5.29 -7.99 26.02
C TYR A 122 6.69 -7.72 26.59
N ALA A 123 7.16 -6.48 26.53
CA ALA A 123 8.47 -6.09 27.05
C ALA A 123 8.59 -6.43 28.54
N GLY A 124 9.69 -7.07 28.92
CA GLY A 124 9.92 -7.54 30.29
C GLY A 124 9.18 -8.81 30.70
N HIS A 125 8.27 -9.33 29.90
CA HIS A 125 7.50 -10.55 30.17
C HIS A 125 7.91 -11.72 29.29
N VAL A 126 8.45 -11.44 28.10
CA VAL A 126 8.83 -12.42 27.10
C VAL A 126 10.29 -12.23 26.71
N ARG A 127 11.08 -13.31 26.74
CA ARG A 127 12.51 -13.28 26.36
C ARG A 127 12.76 -13.67 24.91
N ASN A 128 11.87 -14.48 24.34
CA ASN A 128 12.02 -15.00 22.99
C ASN A 128 10.76 -14.75 22.20
N VAL A 129 10.91 -14.18 21.00
CA VAL A 129 9.81 -13.92 20.05
C VAL A 129 10.13 -14.60 18.73
N ALA A 130 9.20 -15.36 18.20
CA ALA A 130 9.29 -15.95 16.88
C ALA A 130 8.57 -15.07 15.86
N PHE A 131 9.29 -14.69 14.80
CA PHE A 131 8.71 -13.96 13.68
C PHE A 131 8.49 -14.89 12.51
N PHE A 132 7.25 -15.04 12.10
CA PHE A 132 6.90 -15.71 10.85
C PHE A 132 6.77 -14.64 9.75
N ARG A 133 7.68 -14.67 8.80
CA ARG A 133 7.71 -13.72 7.69
C ARG A 133 7.85 -14.44 6.35
N TYR A 134 7.37 -13.81 5.33
CA TYR A 134 7.74 -14.14 3.95
C TYR A 134 9.13 -13.55 3.63
N SER A 135 9.54 -13.58 2.39
CA SER A 135 10.90 -13.23 1.94
C SER A 135 11.36 -11.80 2.27
N THR A 136 10.46 -10.90 2.64
CA THR A 136 10.78 -9.48 2.87
C THR A 136 11.54 -9.29 4.19
N PRO A 137 12.71 -8.64 4.22
CA PRO A 137 13.40 -8.28 5.44
C PRO A 137 12.54 -7.39 6.34
N LEU A 138 12.74 -7.49 7.66
CA LEU A 138 12.13 -6.59 8.65
C LEU A 138 13.17 -5.52 9.03
N PRO A 139 13.10 -4.30 8.46
CA PRO A 139 14.06 -3.26 8.78
C PRO A 139 14.00 -2.87 10.25
N GLY A 140 15.16 -2.74 10.89
CA GLY A 140 15.27 -2.31 12.27
C GLY A 140 14.93 -3.36 13.32
N LEU A 141 14.74 -4.63 12.97
CA LEU A 141 14.46 -5.72 13.92
C LEU A 141 15.50 -5.76 15.06
N SER A 142 16.78 -5.79 14.75
CA SER A 142 17.86 -5.82 15.74
C SER A 142 17.92 -4.57 16.64
N SER A 143 17.48 -3.43 16.15
CA SER A 143 17.37 -2.22 16.98
C SER A 143 16.19 -2.32 17.95
N VAL A 144 15.09 -2.91 17.52
CA VAL A 144 13.90 -3.15 18.36
C VAL A 144 14.23 -4.19 19.44
N GLU A 145 14.90 -5.30 19.10
CA GLU A 145 15.36 -6.32 20.04
C GLU A 145 16.20 -5.69 21.16
N LYS A 146 17.20 -4.87 20.79
CA LYS A 146 18.03 -4.15 21.78
C LYS A 146 17.22 -3.20 22.65
N ALA A 147 16.28 -2.46 22.07
CA ALA A 147 15.47 -1.50 22.79
C ALA A 147 14.52 -2.15 23.81
N LEU A 148 14.07 -3.36 23.53
CA LEU A 148 13.15 -4.11 24.39
C LEU A 148 13.85 -5.09 25.33
N GLY A 149 15.18 -5.25 25.22
CA GLY A 149 15.97 -6.19 26.04
C GLY A 149 15.63 -7.66 25.77
N MET A 150 15.29 -8.00 24.55
CA MET A 150 14.94 -9.34 24.08
C MET A 150 16.12 -10.02 23.41
#